data_105381193e3f9e120ede733b1ad02ab9
#
_entry.id   105381193e3f9e120ede733b1ad02ab9
#
_cell.length_a   1.000
_cell.length_b   1.000
_cell.length_c   1.000
_cell.angle_alpha   90.00
_cell.angle_beta   90.00
_cell.angle_gamma   90.00
#
_symmetry.space_group_name_H-M   'P 1'
#
loop_
_entity.id
_entity.type
_entity.pdbx_description
1 polymer ?
#
loop_
_entity_poly.entity_id
_entity_poly.type
_entity_poly.pdbx_seq_one_letter_code
_entity_poly.pdbx_strand_id
1 'polypeptide(L)'
;MHRMTLLLSTAILVAGCQPATDSASTADGPDPTPWDWSEETVRSAVNQVRAGRDLNPDEWPGGARVAVLLSFDVDNETVQGLRDGVVSVGPLSQGQYGSRVALPRVVKLLDAEGVPASFFFPAWSLKLAPEQAEVINASGMHEIAVHGWIHERNSELDAPTEERLLVQAIESIEEITGRRPVGYRAPSWNFSPNTLDIVRRLGLLYESSLMADDRPYELVADGVPTGMVELPVEWILDDAPLFNPRGDSYASPRDVMQVWIDEFDKAWEEGTMFLLTMHPHISGHRSRIVALEGLIEHMKAKGGVWFGTHEEAALYVREQAGMNE
;
A
#
# COMPACT_ATOMS: atom_id res chain seq x y z
N MET A 1 -69.24 -31.00 19.47
CA MET A 1 -69.49 -31.89 20.65
C MET A 1 -68.30 -32.83 20.73
N HIS A 2 -67.42 -32.70 21.68
CA HIS A 2 -66.92 -33.64 22.65
C HIS A 2 -65.77 -32.93 23.44
N ARG A 3 -66.04 -32.97 24.71
CA ARG A 3 -65.25 -32.36 25.81
C ARG A 3 -63.96 -33.15 26.08
N MET A 4 -62.87 -32.37 26.36
CA MET A 4 -62.21 -32.36 27.69
C MET A 4 -61.49 -33.63 28.17
N THR A 5 -60.25 -33.54 28.49
CA THR A 5 -59.85 -33.78 29.89
C THR A 5 -58.38 -33.22 30.10
N LEU A 6 -58.28 -32.39 31.10
CA LEU A 6 -57.02 -31.81 31.67
C LEU A 6 -56.40 -32.84 32.60
N LEU A 7 -55.10 -33.06 32.48
CA LEU A 7 -54.32 -33.75 33.53
C LEU A 7 -53.18 -32.83 33.97
N LEU A 8 -53.31 -32.29 35.19
CA LEU A 8 -52.25 -31.62 35.94
C LEU A 8 -51.23 -32.67 36.42
N SER A 9 -49.98 -32.48 36.15
CA SER A 9 -48.90 -33.14 36.85
C SER A 9 -48.01 -32.11 37.53
N THR A 10 -48.02 -32.14 38.82
CA THR A 10 -47.25 -31.30 39.75
C THR A 10 -45.79 -31.84 39.78
N ALA A 11 -44.82 -31.02 39.32
CA ALA A 11 -43.40 -31.33 39.52
C ALA A 11 -42.84 -30.42 40.62
N ILE A 12 -42.26 -31.05 41.62
CA ILE A 12 -41.63 -30.44 42.78
C ILE A 12 -40.29 -29.84 42.37
N LEU A 13 -40.12 -28.51 42.54
CA LEU A 13 -38.83 -27.84 42.42
C LEU A 13 -38.00 -28.10 43.69
N VAL A 14 -36.85 -28.72 43.49
CA VAL A 14 -35.77 -28.73 44.49
C VAL A 14 -34.85 -27.55 44.14
N ALA A 15 -34.83 -26.53 45.00
CA ALA A 15 -33.93 -25.40 44.88
C ALA A 15 -32.53 -25.81 45.36
N GLY A 16 -31.59 -25.96 44.41
CA GLY A 16 -30.16 -26.07 44.72
C GLY A 16 -29.54 -24.66 44.68
N CYS A 17 -29.09 -24.19 45.85
CA CYS A 17 -28.23 -22.99 45.93
C CYS A 17 -26.88 -23.28 45.27
N GLN A 18 -26.61 -22.62 44.16
CA GLN A 18 -25.26 -22.41 43.66
C GLN A 18 -24.71 -21.08 44.15
N PRO A 19 -23.44 -20.98 44.52
CA PRO A 19 -22.83 -19.72 44.89
C PRO A 19 -22.69 -18.82 43.64
N ALA A 20 -23.12 -17.56 43.80
CA ALA A 20 -22.88 -16.54 42.80
C ALA A 20 -21.39 -16.32 42.59
N THR A 21 -20.92 -16.61 41.39
CA THR A 21 -19.64 -16.09 40.94
C THR A 21 -19.83 -14.61 40.64
N ASP A 22 -19.17 -13.76 41.41
CA ASP A 22 -19.03 -12.36 41.12
C ASP A 22 -18.39 -12.19 39.72
N SER A 23 -19.21 -11.99 38.72
CA SER A 23 -18.76 -11.41 37.45
C SER A 23 -18.50 -9.93 37.72
N ALA A 24 -17.21 -9.58 37.71
CA ALA A 24 -16.80 -8.19 37.71
C ALA A 24 -17.56 -7.44 36.63
N SER A 25 -18.40 -6.49 37.05
CA SER A 25 -19.05 -5.51 36.19
C SER A 25 -17.96 -4.67 35.53
N THR A 26 -17.75 -4.87 34.24
CA THR A 26 -17.05 -3.89 33.42
C THR A 26 -17.89 -2.62 33.43
N ALA A 27 -17.29 -1.52 33.87
CA ALA A 27 -17.91 -0.21 33.87
C ALA A 27 -18.24 0.17 32.42
N ASP A 28 -19.51 0.12 32.04
CA ASP A 28 -20.07 0.67 30.82
C ASP A 28 -20.08 2.20 30.91
N GLY A 29 -18.94 2.85 30.81
CA GLY A 29 -18.80 4.25 30.44
C GLY A 29 -18.49 4.35 28.95
N PRO A 30 -18.82 5.46 28.28
CA PRO A 30 -18.34 5.68 26.93
C PRO A 30 -16.80 5.59 26.94
N ASP A 31 -16.24 5.00 25.89
CA ASP A 31 -14.78 4.93 25.73
C ASP A 31 -14.18 6.33 25.94
N PRO A 32 -13.05 6.45 26.67
CA PRO A 32 -12.46 7.74 26.94
C PRO A 32 -12.13 8.46 25.64
N THR A 33 -12.48 9.74 25.55
CA THR A 33 -12.16 10.55 24.38
C THR A 33 -10.64 10.72 24.25
N PRO A 34 -10.07 10.89 23.05
CA PRO A 34 -8.61 10.94 22.86
C PRO A 34 -7.89 11.99 23.72
N TRP A 35 -8.55 13.08 24.08
CA TRP A 35 -7.97 14.11 24.99
C TRP A 35 -7.99 13.72 26.47
N ASP A 36 -8.68 12.63 26.83
CA ASP A 36 -8.70 12.07 28.17
C ASP A 36 -7.81 10.83 28.31
N TRP A 37 -7.09 10.45 27.24
CA TRP A 37 -6.19 9.31 27.25
C TRP A 37 -5.02 9.54 28.20
N SER A 38 -4.60 8.49 28.90
CA SER A 38 -3.37 8.52 29.68
C SER A 38 -2.14 8.60 28.77
N GLU A 39 -1.03 9.10 29.29
CA GLU A 39 0.25 9.09 28.57
C GLU A 39 0.63 7.65 28.12
N GLU A 40 0.36 6.66 28.94
CA GLU A 40 0.60 5.24 28.61
C GLU A 40 -0.24 4.81 27.40
N THR A 41 -1.52 5.16 27.36
CA THR A 41 -2.42 4.86 26.25
C THR A 41 -1.92 5.50 24.94
N VAL A 42 -1.54 6.79 25.00
CA VAL A 42 -0.99 7.52 23.84
C VAL A 42 0.29 6.86 23.35
N ARG A 43 1.22 6.56 24.27
CA ARG A 43 2.50 5.92 23.92
C ARG A 43 2.29 4.53 23.32
N SER A 44 1.40 3.72 23.89
CA SER A 44 1.07 2.41 23.35
C SER A 44 0.50 2.51 21.94
N ALA A 45 -0.48 3.38 21.72
CA ALA A 45 -1.07 3.59 20.40
C ALA A 45 -0.03 4.01 19.34
N VAL A 46 0.88 4.93 19.71
CA VAL A 46 1.91 5.44 18.81
C VAL A 46 3.02 4.43 18.55
N ASN A 47 3.33 3.56 19.50
CA ASN A 47 4.46 2.62 19.40
C ASN A 47 4.11 1.29 18.74
N GLN A 48 2.86 1.08 18.33
CA GLN A 48 2.45 -0.16 17.65
C GLN A 48 3.33 -0.46 16.44
N VAL A 49 3.52 0.54 15.57
CA VAL A 49 4.45 0.46 14.43
C VAL A 49 5.17 1.79 14.30
N ARG A 50 6.50 1.76 14.25
CA ARG A 50 7.36 2.94 14.13
C ARG A 50 8.52 2.70 13.18
N ALA A 51 9.12 3.81 12.72
CA ALA A 51 10.44 3.77 12.11
C ALA A 51 11.48 3.33 13.13
N GLY A 52 12.30 2.38 12.73
CA GLY A 52 13.45 1.88 13.49
C GLY A 52 14.76 2.46 12.95
N ARG A 53 15.74 1.59 12.67
CA ARG A 53 17.04 2.02 12.16
C ARG A 53 16.95 2.47 10.70
N ASP A 54 17.75 3.47 10.36
CA ASP A 54 18.05 3.88 8.99
C ASP A 54 18.73 2.71 8.24
N LEU A 55 18.23 2.40 7.04
CA LEU A 55 18.76 1.37 6.14
C LEU A 55 19.37 1.98 4.87
N ASN A 56 19.51 3.31 4.79
CA ASN A 56 20.11 3.95 3.62
C ASN A 56 21.56 3.47 3.45
N PRO A 57 21.92 2.90 2.30
CA PRO A 57 23.29 2.46 2.07
C PRO A 57 24.23 3.65 1.86
N ASP A 58 25.54 3.44 2.05
CA ASP A 58 26.54 4.46 1.75
C ASP A 58 26.59 4.78 0.25
N GLU A 59 26.36 3.79 -0.60
CA GLU A 59 26.28 3.91 -2.06
C GLU A 59 25.20 2.96 -2.59
N TRP A 60 24.45 3.39 -3.61
CA TRP A 60 23.51 2.53 -4.34
C TRP A 60 24.21 1.69 -5.42
N PRO A 61 23.54 0.68 -6.00
CA PRO A 61 24.17 -0.21 -7.00
C PRO A 61 24.93 0.56 -8.07
N GLY A 62 26.13 0.04 -8.41
CA GLY A 62 27.02 0.66 -9.41
C GLY A 62 27.72 1.93 -8.94
N GLY A 63 27.73 2.22 -7.61
CA GLY A 63 28.30 3.46 -7.05
C GLY A 63 27.41 4.68 -7.30
N ALA A 64 26.11 4.45 -7.51
CA ALA A 64 25.16 5.54 -7.69
C ALA A 64 24.93 6.29 -6.38
N ARG A 65 24.70 7.59 -6.50
CA ARG A 65 24.50 8.49 -5.38
C ARG A 65 23.06 8.44 -4.84
N VAL A 66 22.09 8.23 -5.73
CA VAL A 66 20.67 8.20 -5.40
C VAL A 66 20.00 7.00 -6.07
N ALA A 67 19.06 6.37 -5.37
CA ALA A 67 18.12 5.44 -5.99
C ALA A 67 16.86 6.18 -6.46
N VAL A 68 16.36 5.82 -7.63
CA VAL A 68 15.07 6.26 -8.15
C VAL A 68 14.15 5.07 -8.28
N LEU A 69 13.06 5.10 -7.53
CA LEU A 69 12.02 4.08 -7.52
C LEU A 69 10.74 4.70 -8.08
N LEU A 70 10.43 4.39 -9.33
CA LEU A 70 9.14 4.79 -9.92
C LEU A 70 8.11 3.71 -9.65
N SER A 71 6.98 4.08 -9.09
CA SER A 71 5.89 3.15 -8.80
C SER A 71 4.55 3.62 -9.36
N PHE A 72 3.69 2.63 -9.66
CA PHE A 72 2.38 2.87 -10.21
C PHE A 72 1.34 2.03 -9.45
N ASP A 73 0.43 2.69 -8.73
CA ASP A 73 -0.72 2.05 -8.12
C ASP A 73 -1.81 1.91 -9.20
N VAL A 74 -2.01 0.65 -9.66
CA VAL A 74 -2.85 0.36 -10.81
C VAL A 74 -4.28 0.08 -10.37
N ASP A 75 -4.89 1.07 -9.76
CA ASP A 75 -6.21 0.97 -9.12
C ASP A 75 -7.36 0.79 -10.10
N ASN A 76 -7.29 1.50 -11.22
CA ASN A 76 -8.31 1.44 -12.27
C ASN A 76 -9.74 1.63 -11.73
N GLU A 77 -10.65 0.66 -11.98
CA GLU A 77 -12.05 0.72 -11.57
C GLU A 77 -12.25 0.59 -10.06
N THR A 78 -11.31 0.01 -9.31
CA THR A 78 -11.50 -0.27 -7.88
C THR A 78 -11.72 1.02 -7.08
N VAL A 79 -10.96 2.09 -7.37
CA VAL A 79 -11.13 3.41 -6.73
C VAL A 79 -12.26 4.25 -7.34
N GLN A 80 -12.87 3.79 -8.42
CA GLN A 80 -13.95 4.50 -9.10
C GLN A 80 -15.36 4.06 -8.61
N GLY A 81 -15.43 3.58 -7.39
CA GLY A 81 -16.65 3.22 -6.68
C GLY A 81 -16.77 1.75 -6.28
N LEU A 82 -16.04 0.82 -6.92
CA LEU A 82 -16.19 -0.60 -6.63
C LEU A 82 -15.88 -0.94 -5.16
N ARG A 83 -14.81 -0.39 -4.60
CA ARG A 83 -14.46 -0.59 -3.18
C ARG A 83 -15.54 -0.13 -2.21
N ASP A 84 -16.34 0.86 -2.62
CA ASP A 84 -17.42 1.45 -1.80
C ASP A 84 -18.79 0.82 -2.15
N GLY A 85 -18.83 -0.22 -3.01
CA GLY A 85 -20.06 -0.86 -3.47
C GLY A 85 -20.91 0.03 -4.37
N VAL A 86 -20.35 1.11 -4.93
CA VAL A 86 -21.04 2.05 -5.81
C VAL A 86 -20.73 1.75 -7.27
N VAL A 87 -21.78 1.45 -8.06
CA VAL A 87 -21.63 1.19 -9.50
C VAL A 87 -22.14 2.39 -10.29
N SER A 88 -21.20 3.12 -10.94
CA SER A 88 -21.52 4.24 -11.83
C SER A 88 -20.66 4.16 -13.09
N VAL A 89 -21.32 4.11 -14.26
CA VAL A 89 -20.65 3.87 -15.55
C VAL A 89 -19.63 4.98 -15.90
N GLY A 90 -19.93 6.24 -15.57
CA GLY A 90 -19.02 7.36 -15.85
C GLY A 90 -17.67 7.21 -15.13
N PRO A 91 -17.65 7.17 -13.78
CA PRO A 91 -16.43 6.89 -13.02
C PRO A 91 -15.73 5.59 -13.42
N LEU A 92 -16.45 4.48 -13.59
CA LEU A 92 -15.86 3.20 -14.01
C LEU A 92 -15.14 3.32 -15.36
N SER A 93 -15.66 4.12 -16.31
CA SER A 93 -15.00 4.35 -17.60
C SER A 93 -13.67 5.10 -17.46
N GLN A 94 -13.49 5.91 -16.41
CA GLN A 94 -12.21 6.54 -16.07
C GLN A 94 -11.21 5.50 -15.59
N GLY A 95 -11.63 4.55 -14.75
CA GLY A 95 -10.80 3.40 -14.36
C GLY A 95 -10.38 2.58 -15.58
N GLN A 96 -11.34 2.25 -16.46
CA GLN A 96 -11.07 1.53 -17.71
C GLN A 96 -10.07 2.26 -18.64
N TYR A 97 -10.02 3.60 -18.61
CA TYR A 97 -8.98 4.34 -19.33
C TYR A 97 -7.58 3.97 -18.81
N GLY A 98 -7.45 3.69 -17.51
CA GLY A 98 -6.21 3.24 -16.88
C GLY A 98 -5.66 1.99 -17.55
N SER A 99 -6.43 0.91 -17.59
CA SER A 99 -6.02 -0.37 -18.18
C SER A 99 -5.85 -0.31 -19.71
N ARG A 100 -6.80 0.34 -20.42
CA ARG A 100 -6.83 0.32 -21.90
C ARG A 100 -5.82 1.24 -22.58
N VAL A 101 -5.50 2.38 -21.98
CA VAL A 101 -4.75 3.45 -22.68
C VAL A 101 -3.54 3.89 -21.86
N ALA A 102 -3.75 4.15 -20.58
CA ALA A 102 -2.75 4.81 -19.76
C ALA A 102 -1.59 3.88 -19.39
N LEU A 103 -1.88 2.68 -18.88
CA LEU A 103 -0.84 1.71 -18.52
C LEU A 103 0.04 1.34 -19.72
N PRO A 104 -0.50 0.94 -20.90
CA PRO A 104 0.35 0.68 -22.07
C PRO A 104 1.21 1.87 -22.49
N ARG A 105 0.71 3.11 -22.31
CA ARG A 105 1.49 4.32 -22.60
C ARG A 105 2.63 4.53 -21.61
N VAL A 106 2.38 4.31 -20.32
CA VAL A 106 3.40 4.41 -19.27
C VAL A 106 4.48 3.37 -19.50
N VAL A 107 4.12 2.09 -19.64
CA VAL A 107 5.10 1.00 -19.87
C VAL A 107 5.92 1.26 -21.13
N LYS A 108 5.27 1.71 -22.22
CA LYS A 108 6.00 2.06 -23.45
C LYS A 108 7.06 3.16 -23.24
N LEU A 109 6.75 4.19 -22.43
CA LEU A 109 7.72 5.23 -22.09
C LEU A 109 8.89 4.64 -21.27
N LEU A 110 8.58 3.88 -20.22
CA LEU A 110 9.57 3.28 -19.33
C LEU A 110 10.50 2.32 -20.11
N ASP A 111 9.93 1.46 -20.97
CA ASP A 111 10.70 0.55 -21.82
C ASP A 111 11.61 1.31 -22.79
N ALA A 112 11.10 2.37 -23.42
CA ALA A 112 11.89 3.18 -24.35
C ALA A 112 13.05 3.89 -23.65
N GLU A 113 12.84 4.28 -22.39
CA GLU A 113 13.84 4.91 -21.55
C GLU A 113 14.76 3.90 -20.81
N GLY A 114 14.46 2.60 -20.85
CA GLY A 114 15.19 1.57 -20.09
C GLY A 114 15.10 1.80 -18.57
N VAL A 115 13.96 2.25 -18.07
CA VAL A 115 13.72 2.58 -16.66
C VAL A 115 12.81 1.53 -16.04
N PRO A 116 13.28 0.71 -15.10
CA PRO A 116 12.43 -0.22 -14.36
C PRO A 116 11.44 0.53 -13.46
N ALA A 117 10.32 -0.13 -13.14
CA ALA A 117 9.31 0.40 -12.23
C ALA A 117 8.56 -0.74 -11.55
N SER A 118 7.89 -0.42 -10.42
CA SER A 118 7.03 -1.36 -9.69
C SER A 118 5.57 -0.99 -9.86
N PHE A 119 4.73 -1.99 -10.17
CA PHE A 119 3.30 -1.83 -10.39
C PHE A 119 2.54 -2.54 -9.28
N PHE A 120 1.88 -1.77 -8.42
CA PHE A 120 1.10 -2.25 -7.29
C PHE A 120 -0.36 -2.43 -7.70
N PHE A 121 -0.87 -3.65 -7.63
CA PHE A 121 -2.23 -3.97 -8.07
C PHE A 121 -3.16 -4.30 -6.91
N PRO A 122 -4.32 -3.62 -6.79
CA PRO A 122 -5.48 -4.29 -6.24
C PRO A 122 -5.80 -5.50 -7.10
N ALA A 123 -5.94 -6.69 -6.53
CA ALA A 123 -6.07 -7.90 -7.34
C ALA A 123 -7.27 -7.85 -8.31
N TRP A 124 -8.36 -7.18 -7.92
CA TRP A 124 -9.51 -6.98 -8.82
C TRP A 124 -9.18 -6.11 -10.04
N SER A 125 -8.30 -5.13 -9.92
CA SER A 125 -7.86 -4.36 -11.08
C SER A 125 -7.18 -5.24 -12.13
N LEU A 126 -6.32 -6.15 -11.67
CA LEU A 126 -5.66 -7.12 -12.57
C LEU A 126 -6.62 -8.19 -13.09
N LYS A 127 -7.56 -8.67 -12.25
CA LYS A 127 -8.58 -9.66 -12.68
C LYS A 127 -9.53 -9.12 -13.76
N LEU A 128 -9.84 -7.81 -13.72
CA LEU A 128 -10.71 -7.18 -14.73
C LEU A 128 -10.01 -7.00 -16.08
N ALA A 129 -8.69 -6.88 -16.10
CA ALA A 129 -7.89 -6.69 -17.31
C ALA A 129 -6.54 -7.44 -17.18
N PRO A 130 -6.54 -8.78 -17.23
CA PRO A 130 -5.35 -9.62 -17.00
C PRO A 130 -4.24 -9.40 -18.03
N GLU A 131 -4.56 -8.89 -19.22
CA GLU A 131 -3.59 -8.50 -20.25
C GLU A 131 -2.61 -7.43 -19.79
N GLN A 132 -2.91 -6.70 -18.71
CA GLN A 132 -1.97 -5.74 -18.12
C GLN A 132 -0.69 -6.43 -17.64
N ALA A 133 -0.78 -7.65 -17.11
CA ALA A 133 0.39 -8.42 -16.69
C ALA A 133 1.32 -8.73 -17.89
N GLU A 134 0.75 -9.08 -19.04
CA GLU A 134 1.53 -9.34 -20.26
C GLU A 134 2.27 -8.09 -20.73
N VAL A 135 1.60 -6.92 -20.70
CA VAL A 135 2.19 -5.63 -21.09
C VAL A 135 3.36 -5.28 -20.18
N ILE A 136 3.22 -5.44 -18.86
CA ILE A 136 4.27 -5.12 -17.88
C ILE A 136 5.44 -6.10 -17.98
N ASN A 137 5.16 -7.39 -18.14
CA ASN A 137 6.18 -8.43 -18.14
C ASN A 137 6.94 -8.53 -19.46
N ALA A 138 6.50 -7.85 -20.53
CA ALA A 138 7.07 -8.00 -21.87
C ALA A 138 8.58 -7.67 -21.95
N SER A 139 9.03 -6.67 -21.22
CA SER A 139 10.45 -6.27 -21.16
C SER A 139 11.27 -7.05 -20.13
N GLY A 140 10.62 -7.63 -19.14
CA GLY A 140 11.27 -8.29 -18.01
C GLY A 140 11.97 -7.35 -17.03
N MET A 141 11.75 -6.02 -17.15
CA MET A 141 12.38 -5.01 -16.29
C MET A 141 11.53 -4.62 -15.09
N HIS A 142 10.23 -4.88 -15.12
CA HIS A 142 9.29 -4.34 -14.16
C HIS A 142 8.87 -5.37 -13.13
N GLU A 143 8.44 -4.86 -11.98
CA GLU A 143 7.88 -5.64 -10.88
C GLU A 143 6.36 -5.50 -10.84
N ILE A 144 5.67 -6.59 -10.51
CA ILE A 144 4.26 -6.57 -10.09
C ILE A 144 4.17 -6.91 -8.61
N ALA A 145 3.61 -5.99 -7.82
CA ALA A 145 3.43 -6.08 -6.38
C ALA A 145 1.94 -6.01 -6.00
N VAL A 146 1.62 -6.26 -4.73
CA VAL A 146 0.23 -6.32 -4.27
C VAL A 146 -0.22 -5.02 -3.59
N HIS A 147 -1.45 -4.57 -3.93
CA HIS A 147 -2.11 -3.37 -3.40
C HIS A 147 -3.52 -3.69 -2.83
N GLY A 148 -3.63 -4.77 -2.05
CA GLY A 148 -4.89 -5.26 -1.52
C GLY A 148 -5.73 -6.04 -2.53
N TRP A 149 -6.97 -6.34 -2.15
CA TRP A 149 -7.92 -7.12 -2.94
C TRP A 149 -8.75 -6.28 -3.90
N ILE A 150 -9.47 -5.27 -3.37
CA ILE A 150 -10.35 -4.36 -4.11
C ILE A 150 -10.09 -2.90 -3.75
N HIS A 151 -8.90 -2.61 -3.25
CA HIS A 151 -8.51 -1.31 -2.70
C HIS A 151 -9.30 -0.94 -1.42
N GLU A 152 -9.48 -1.92 -0.55
CA GLU A 152 -10.12 -1.78 0.75
C GLU A 152 -9.36 -0.86 1.70
N ARG A 153 -10.03 -0.39 2.78
CA ARG A 153 -9.38 0.37 3.85
C ARG A 153 -9.05 -0.57 5.00
N ASN A 154 -7.77 -0.89 5.17
CA ASN A 154 -7.32 -1.86 6.18
C ASN A 154 -7.74 -1.47 7.59
N SER A 155 -7.71 -0.17 7.95
CA SER A 155 -8.11 0.31 9.28
C SER A 155 -9.59 0.10 9.62
N GLU A 156 -10.42 -0.22 8.63
CA GLU A 156 -11.85 -0.52 8.81
C GLU A 156 -12.11 -2.04 8.93
N LEU A 157 -11.06 -2.89 8.85
CA LEU A 157 -11.16 -4.34 8.86
C LEU A 157 -10.68 -4.94 10.18
N ASP A 158 -11.25 -6.08 10.55
CA ASP A 158 -10.65 -6.92 11.57
C ASP A 158 -9.47 -7.72 10.99
N ALA A 159 -8.55 -8.15 11.86
CA ALA A 159 -7.34 -8.85 11.43
C ALA A 159 -7.61 -10.10 10.56
N PRO A 160 -8.59 -10.99 10.89
CA PRO A 160 -8.89 -12.15 10.04
C PRO A 160 -9.39 -11.77 8.64
N THR A 161 -10.15 -10.68 8.52
CA THR A 161 -10.66 -10.21 7.23
C THR A 161 -9.54 -9.59 6.41
N GLU A 162 -8.70 -8.74 7.01
CA GLU A 162 -7.54 -8.12 6.35
C GLU A 162 -6.59 -9.21 5.82
N GLU A 163 -6.21 -10.18 6.65
CA GLU A 163 -5.34 -11.29 6.23
C GLU A 163 -5.94 -12.10 5.09
N ARG A 164 -7.21 -12.49 5.21
CA ARG A 164 -7.91 -13.24 4.16
C ARG A 164 -7.92 -12.50 2.82
N LEU A 165 -8.19 -11.19 2.82
CA LEU A 165 -8.22 -10.39 1.60
C LEU A 165 -6.83 -10.28 0.98
N LEU A 166 -5.79 -10.09 1.79
CA LEU A 166 -4.42 -10.02 1.30
C LEU A 166 -3.95 -11.38 0.74
N VAL A 167 -4.29 -12.51 1.39
CA VAL A 167 -4.02 -13.86 0.85
C VAL A 167 -4.69 -14.04 -0.50
N GLN A 168 -5.98 -13.71 -0.62
CA GLN A 168 -6.70 -13.79 -1.90
C GLN A 168 -6.07 -12.91 -2.99
N ALA A 169 -5.57 -11.74 -2.62
CA ALA A 169 -4.90 -10.84 -3.54
C ALA A 169 -3.59 -11.44 -4.06
N ILE A 170 -2.74 -11.92 -3.16
CA ILE A 170 -1.47 -12.57 -3.50
C ILE A 170 -1.69 -13.76 -4.41
N GLU A 171 -2.60 -14.69 -4.03
CA GLU A 171 -2.90 -15.89 -4.83
C GLU A 171 -3.43 -15.55 -6.22
N SER A 172 -4.31 -14.54 -6.33
CA SER A 172 -4.85 -14.11 -7.62
C SER A 172 -3.81 -13.46 -8.52
N ILE A 173 -2.90 -12.64 -7.96
CA ILE A 173 -1.81 -12.05 -8.73
C ILE A 173 -0.83 -13.14 -9.19
N GLU A 174 -0.47 -14.08 -8.31
CA GLU A 174 0.38 -15.22 -8.65
C GLU A 174 -0.24 -16.08 -9.76
N GLU A 175 -1.54 -16.38 -9.69
CA GLU A 175 -2.26 -17.14 -10.73
C GLU A 175 -2.18 -16.45 -12.11
N ILE A 176 -2.36 -15.12 -12.15
CA ILE A 176 -2.39 -14.36 -13.41
C ILE A 176 -0.98 -14.15 -13.97
N THR A 177 -0.01 -13.83 -13.11
CA THR A 177 1.34 -13.44 -13.53
C THR A 177 2.31 -14.60 -13.63
N GLY A 178 2.01 -15.73 -12.99
CA GLY A 178 2.92 -16.87 -12.82
C GLY A 178 4.03 -16.62 -11.79
N ARG A 179 4.02 -15.49 -11.09
CA ARG A 179 5.01 -15.12 -10.07
C ARG A 179 4.32 -14.60 -8.81
N ARG A 180 4.70 -15.13 -7.65
CA ARG A 180 4.23 -14.62 -6.37
C ARG A 180 4.79 -13.21 -6.14
N PRO A 181 3.94 -12.22 -5.85
CA PRO A 181 4.39 -10.88 -5.47
C PRO A 181 5.11 -10.93 -4.12
N VAL A 182 6.17 -10.15 -3.98
CA VAL A 182 7.00 -10.10 -2.77
C VAL A 182 6.88 -8.77 -2.02
N GLY A 183 6.26 -7.76 -2.61
CA GLY A 183 6.08 -6.45 -2.04
C GLY A 183 4.62 -6.10 -1.78
N TYR A 184 4.39 -5.27 -0.78
CA TYR A 184 3.07 -4.77 -0.41
C TYR A 184 3.05 -3.25 -0.30
N ARG A 185 1.95 -2.68 -0.76
CA ARG A 185 1.53 -1.31 -0.44
C ARG A 185 0.08 -1.33 0.00
N ALA A 186 -0.21 -0.80 1.18
CA ALA A 186 -1.58 -0.72 1.68
C ALA A 186 -2.42 0.24 0.81
N PRO A 187 -3.65 -0.14 0.42
CA PRO A 187 -4.53 0.74 -0.33
C PRO A 187 -4.73 2.10 0.34
N SER A 188 -4.57 3.20 -0.41
CA SER A 188 -4.56 4.58 0.12
C SER A 188 -3.55 4.79 1.27
N TRP A 189 -2.50 3.98 1.34
CA TRP A 189 -1.52 3.95 2.42
C TRP A 189 -2.17 3.79 3.81
N ASN A 190 -3.34 3.17 3.82
CA ASN A 190 -4.17 2.96 5.01
C ASN A 190 -3.69 1.72 5.78
N PHE A 191 -2.60 1.88 6.51
CA PHE A 191 -1.96 0.85 7.31
C PHE A 191 -2.71 0.64 8.63
N SER A 192 -3.16 -0.58 8.92
CA SER A 192 -3.84 -0.93 10.15
C SER A 192 -2.85 -1.37 11.24
N PRO A 193 -3.27 -1.43 12.51
CA PRO A 193 -2.44 -2.05 13.57
C PRO A 193 -2.06 -3.51 13.30
N ASN A 194 -2.80 -4.21 12.44
CA ASN A 194 -2.59 -5.63 12.15
C ASN A 194 -1.71 -5.86 10.93
N THR A 195 -1.60 -4.87 10.03
CA THR A 195 -0.97 -5.00 8.70
C THR A 195 0.45 -5.54 8.81
N LEU A 196 1.29 -4.98 9.69
CA LEU A 196 2.69 -5.40 9.83
C LEU A 196 2.84 -6.89 10.15
N ASP A 197 2.06 -7.38 11.11
CA ASP A 197 2.11 -8.79 11.48
C ASP A 197 1.60 -9.71 10.36
N ILE A 198 0.60 -9.27 9.62
CA ILE A 198 0.04 -10.01 8.48
C ILE A 198 1.09 -10.12 7.37
N VAL A 199 1.67 -9.01 6.92
CA VAL A 199 2.65 -9.02 5.81
C VAL A 199 3.90 -9.82 6.16
N ARG A 200 4.35 -9.78 7.42
CA ARG A 200 5.46 -10.61 7.92
C ARG A 200 5.13 -12.10 7.90
N ARG A 201 3.95 -12.50 8.39
CA ARG A 201 3.53 -13.92 8.37
C ARG A 201 3.39 -14.47 6.97
N LEU A 202 2.97 -13.63 6.02
CA LEU A 202 2.84 -14.01 4.61
C LEU A 202 4.18 -14.05 3.87
N GLY A 203 5.27 -13.65 4.53
CA GLY A 203 6.63 -13.71 3.98
C GLY A 203 6.90 -12.67 2.91
N LEU A 204 6.23 -11.51 2.97
CA LEU A 204 6.54 -10.42 2.06
C LEU A 204 7.89 -9.78 2.42
N LEU A 205 8.61 -9.32 1.41
CA LEU A 205 9.99 -8.84 1.51
C LEU A 205 10.08 -7.41 2.03
N TYR A 206 9.14 -6.56 1.60
CA TYR A 206 9.11 -5.14 1.92
C TYR A 206 7.68 -4.61 1.99
N GLU A 207 7.57 -3.47 2.64
CA GLU A 207 6.40 -2.62 2.75
C GLU A 207 6.69 -1.23 2.16
N SER A 208 5.67 -0.53 1.65
CA SER A 208 5.82 0.78 1.05
C SER A 208 4.53 1.61 1.21
N SER A 209 4.17 1.89 2.48
CA SER A 209 2.96 2.66 2.81
C SER A 209 3.18 3.75 3.85
N LEU A 210 4.30 3.71 4.60
CA LEU A 210 4.53 4.61 5.72
C LEU A 210 5.46 5.77 5.34
N MET A 211 5.41 6.86 6.11
CA MET A 211 5.96 8.18 5.76
C MET A 211 6.82 8.77 6.87
N ALA A 212 7.63 7.93 7.54
CA ALA A 212 8.34 8.41 8.73
C ALA A 212 9.77 8.89 8.45
N ASP A 213 10.28 8.73 7.24
CA ASP A 213 11.63 9.14 6.83
C ASP A 213 11.68 9.31 5.30
N ASP A 214 12.67 10.03 4.79
CA ASP A 214 13.02 10.12 3.35
C ASP A 214 13.95 8.98 2.90
N ARG A 215 14.31 8.07 3.80
CA ARG A 215 15.26 6.98 3.63
C ARG A 215 14.59 5.65 3.90
N PRO A 216 15.06 4.55 3.29
CA PRO A 216 14.62 3.22 3.70
C PRO A 216 14.90 2.99 5.19
N TYR A 217 13.96 2.39 5.89
CA TYR A 217 14.15 2.09 7.33
C TYR A 217 13.57 0.73 7.70
N GLU A 218 14.04 0.17 8.81
CA GLU A 218 13.47 -1.03 9.39
C GLU A 218 12.23 -0.67 10.21
N LEU A 219 11.12 -1.39 10.04
CA LEU A 219 9.95 -1.25 10.90
C LEU A 219 10.20 -1.88 12.27
N VAL A 220 9.78 -1.18 13.32
CA VAL A 220 9.74 -1.70 14.68
C VAL A 220 8.30 -1.79 15.18
N ALA A 221 7.98 -2.87 15.90
CA ALA A 221 6.70 -3.07 16.58
C ALA A 221 6.95 -3.07 18.09
N ASP A 222 6.24 -2.23 18.83
CA ASP A 222 6.43 -2.06 20.28
C ASP A 222 7.90 -1.86 20.70
N GLY A 223 8.66 -1.17 19.85
CA GLY A 223 10.10 -0.92 20.04
C GLY A 223 11.02 -2.10 19.69
N VAL A 224 10.50 -3.18 19.13
CA VAL A 224 11.28 -4.36 18.73
C VAL A 224 11.48 -4.37 17.20
N PRO A 225 12.73 -4.49 16.70
CA PRO A 225 13.02 -4.65 15.28
C PRO A 225 12.27 -5.85 14.68
N THR A 226 11.70 -5.67 13.49
CA THR A 226 10.83 -6.69 12.87
C THR A 226 11.45 -7.40 11.69
N GLY A 227 12.57 -6.88 11.17
CA GLY A 227 13.18 -7.35 9.93
C GLY A 227 12.43 -6.92 8.65
N MET A 228 11.35 -6.13 8.78
CA MET A 228 10.61 -5.62 7.63
C MET A 228 11.24 -4.30 7.15
N VAL A 229 11.54 -4.24 5.86
CA VAL A 229 11.99 -3.01 5.20
C VAL A 229 10.79 -2.18 4.81
N GLU A 230 10.81 -0.91 5.18
CA GLU A 230 9.94 0.12 4.65
C GLU A 230 10.67 0.91 3.58
N LEU A 231 10.06 1.01 2.39
CA LEU A 231 10.44 1.94 1.34
C LEU A 231 9.41 3.09 1.38
N PRO A 232 9.73 4.18 2.10
CA PRO A 232 8.73 5.18 2.46
C PRO A 232 8.16 5.92 1.27
N VAL A 233 6.88 6.21 1.37
CA VAL A 233 6.10 7.03 0.44
C VAL A 233 5.89 8.43 1.02
N GLU A 234 5.51 9.39 0.18
CA GLU A 234 5.17 10.75 0.62
C GLU A 234 4.10 11.38 -0.27
N TRP A 235 3.15 12.09 0.32
CA TRP A 235 2.04 12.70 -0.42
C TRP A 235 2.48 13.75 -1.44
N ILE A 236 3.60 14.42 -1.22
CA ILE A 236 4.17 15.37 -2.21
C ILE A 236 4.73 14.65 -3.44
N LEU A 237 5.07 13.37 -3.29
CA LEU A 237 5.56 12.45 -4.32
C LEU A 237 4.46 11.45 -4.76
N ASP A 238 3.20 11.88 -4.72
CA ASP A 238 2.05 11.14 -5.21
C ASP A 238 1.26 12.03 -6.20
N ASP A 239 0.94 11.49 -7.36
CA ASP A 239 0.20 12.20 -8.39
C ASP A 239 -1.28 12.44 -8.03
N ALA A 240 -1.88 11.61 -7.18
CA ALA A 240 -3.30 11.69 -6.85
C ALA A 240 -3.66 12.98 -6.11
N PRO A 241 -2.96 13.41 -5.03
CA PRO A 241 -3.22 14.69 -4.40
C PRO A 241 -3.04 15.90 -5.34
N LEU A 242 -2.05 15.81 -6.24
CA LEU A 242 -1.65 16.93 -7.10
C LEU A 242 -2.53 17.06 -8.35
N PHE A 243 -3.06 15.95 -8.86
CA PHE A 243 -3.87 15.90 -10.07
C PHE A 243 -5.31 15.46 -9.86
N ASN A 244 -5.77 15.35 -8.59
CA ASN A 244 -7.09 14.80 -8.28
C ASN A 244 -8.20 15.56 -9.02
N PRO A 245 -8.98 14.88 -9.89
CA PRO A 245 -10.06 15.49 -10.64
C PRO A 245 -11.29 15.85 -9.79
N ARG A 246 -11.33 15.41 -8.55
CA ARG A 246 -12.41 15.69 -7.60
C ARG A 246 -12.16 16.94 -6.75
N GLY A 247 -10.97 17.56 -6.90
CA GLY A 247 -10.64 18.83 -6.26
C GLY A 247 -11.14 20.03 -7.06
N ASP A 248 -11.05 21.23 -6.48
CA ASP A 248 -11.53 22.47 -7.08
C ASP A 248 -10.70 22.94 -8.29
N SER A 249 -9.47 22.42 -8.43
CA SER A 249 -8.58 22.74 -9.55
C SER A 249 -7.59 21.62 -9.85
N TYR A 250 -7.23 21.50 -11.13
CA TYR A 250 -6.11 20.67 -11.55
C TYR A 250 -4.80 21.45 -11.43
N ALA A 251 -3.78 20.84 -10.80
CA ALA A 251 -2.44 21.39 -10.88
C ALA A 251 -1.89 21.34 -12.32
N SER A 252 -1.06 22.32 -12.66
CA SER A 252 -0.34 22.30 -13.93
C SER A 252 0.68 21.16 -13.94
N PRO A 253 0.69 20.28 -14.97
CA PRO A 253 1.67 19.21 -15.03
C PRO A 253 3.14 19.68 -14.99
N ARG A 254 3.40 20.90 -15.49
CA ARG A 254 4.75 21.48 -15.48
C ARG A 254 5.16 21.94 -14.08
N ASP A 255 4.21 22.47 -13.31
CA ASP A 255 4.49 22.90 -11.93
C ASP A 255 4.69 21.68 -11.01
N VAL A 256 3.89 20.62 -11.20
CA VAL A 256 4.07 19.34 -10.52
C VAL A 256 5.43 18.71 -10.88
N MET A 257 5.79 18.70 -12.18
CA MET A 257 7.11 18.21 -12.59
C MET A 257 8.23 18.99 -11.90
N GLN A 258 8.09 20.32 -11.72
CA GLN A 258 9.11 21.11 -11.03
C GLN A 258 9.22 20.74 -9.56
N VAL A 259 8.11 20.48 -8.87
CA VAL A 259 8.13 19.96 -7.48
C VAL A 259 8.90 18.64 -7.43
N TRP A 260 8.60 17.69 -8.31
CA TRP A 260 9.28 16.40 -8.34
C TRP A 260 10.78 16.49 -8.72
N ILE A 261 11.15 17.46 -9.58
CA ILE A 261 12.56 17.77 -9.88
C ILE A 261 13.28 18.28 -8.63
N ASP A 262 12.67 19.22 -7.89
CA ASP A 262 13.27 19.80 -6.70
C ASP A 262 13.44 18.74 -5.59
N GLU A 263 12.46 17.85 -5.40
CA GLU A 263 12.54 16.70 -4.48
C GLU A 263 13.64 15.70 -4.91
N PHE A 264 13.69 15.36 -6.20
CA PHE A 264 14.75 14.49 -6.71
C PHE A 264 16.15 15.12 -6.55
N ASP A 265 16.30 16.40 -6.91
CA ASP A 265 17.59 17.08 -6.79
C ASP A 265 18.06 17.12 -5.34
N LYS A 266 17.14 17.24 -4.39
CA LYS A 266 17.44 17.20 -2.96
C LYS A 266 17.83 15.80 -2.49
N ALA A 267 17.10 14.77 -2.87
CA ALA A 267 17.46 13.37 -2.60
C ALA A 267 18.85 13.02 -3.18
N TRP A 268 19.16 13.53 -4.39
CA TRP A 268 20.48 13.38 -4.99
C TRP A 268 21.59 14.07 -4.19
N GLU A 269 21.36 15.31 -3.68
CA GLU A 269 22.31 16.02 -2.83
C GLU A 269 22.59 15.26 -1.53
N GLU A 270 21.56 14.70 -0.93
CA GLU A 270 21.61 13.99 0.34
C GLU A 270 22.12 12.55 0.22
N GLY A 271 22.13 11.97 -0.99
CA GLY A 271 22.58 10.60 -1.21
C GLY A 271 21.59 9.56 -0.69
N THR A 272 20.28 9.82 -0.88
CA THR A 272 19.20 8.98 -0.38
C THR A 272 18.46 8.24 -1.50
N MET A 273 17.14 8.18 -1.42
CA MET A 273 16.29 7.66 -2.49
C MET A 273 15.23 8.69 -2.89
N PHE A 274 14.74 8.57 -4.10
CA PHE A 274 13.58 9.27 -4.62
C PHE A 274 12.53 8.23 -5.02
N LEU A 275 11.41 8.18 -4.31
CA LEU A 275 10.30 7.27 -4.58
C LEU A 275 9.10 8.08 -5.03
N LEU A 276 8.64 7.86 -6.27
CA LEU A 276 7.49 8.53 -6.85
C LEU A 276 6.35 7.54 -7.06
N THR A 277 5.20 7.85 -6.48
CA THR A 277 3.97 7.09 -6.67
C THR A 277 3.07 7.78 -7.69
N MET A 278 2.61 7.01 -8.66
CA MET A 278 1.71 7.50 -9.70
C MET A 278 0.58 6.50 -9.93
N HIS A 279 -0.48 6.96 -10.60
CA HIS A 279 -1.61 6.12 -10.97
C HIS A 279 -1.80 6.20 -12.49
N PRO A 280 -1.79 5.09 -13.24
CA PRO A 280 -1.93 5.14 -14.70
C PRO A 280 -3.16 5.91 -15.14
N HIS A 281 -4.31 5.72 -14.49
CA HIS A 281 -5.55 6.43 -14.79
C HIS A 281 -5.51 7.94 -14.47
N ILE A 282 -4.47 8.42 -13.76
CA ILE A 282 -4.19 9.83 -13.45
C ILE A 282 -3.07 10.37 -14.33
N SER A 283 -1.84 9.85 -14.18
CA SER A 283 -0.64 10.36 -14.86
C SER A 283 -0.46 9.86 -16.28
N GLY A 284 -1.15 8.81 -16.70
CA GLY A 284 -1.08 8.30 -18.08
C GLY A 284 -1.81 9.18 -19.13
N HIS A 285 -2.38 10.32 -18.75
CA HIS A 285 -2.95 11.29 -19.67
C HIS A 285 -1.87 12.04 -20.47
N ARG A 286 -2.22 12.48 -21.69
CA ARG A 286 -1.26 13.08 -22.65
C ARG A 286 -0.41 14.22 -22.08
N SER A 287 -1.00 15.13 -21.30
CA SER A 287 -0.25 16.27 -20.74
C SER A 287 0.61 15.88 -19.52
N ARG A 288 0.20 14.83 -18.78
CA ARG A 288 0.88 14.41 -17.55
C ARG A 288 2.02 13.44 -17.84
N ILE A 289 1.87 12.57 -18.84
CA ILE A 289 2.96 11.68 -19.27
C ILE A 289 4.18 12.48 -19.75
N VAL A 290 4.01 13.67 -20.33
CA VAL A 290 5.10 14.57 -20.72
C VAL A 290 5.87 15.08 -19.49
N ALA A 291 5.21 15.23 -18.34
CA ALA A 291 5.88 15.59 -17.10
C ALA A 291 6.79 14.45 -16.61
N LEU A 292 6.32 13.21 -16.67
CA LEU A 292 7.14 12.04 -16.33
C LEU A 292 8.33 11.87 -17.29
N GLU A 293 8.11 12.04 -18.59
CA GLU A 293 9.17 12.01 -19.59
C GLU A 293 10.28 13.04 -19.28
N GLY A 294 9.89 14.31 -19.05
CA GLY A 294 10.85 15.36 -18.69
C GLY A 294 11.58 15.13 -17.37
N LEU A 295 10.91 14.53 -16.38
CA LEU A 295 11.52 14.14 -15.11
C LEU A 295 12.59 13.05 -15.31
N ILE A 296 12.30 12.01 -16.08
CA ILE A 296 13.26 10.94 -16.40
C ILE A 296 14.46 11.50 -17.16
N GLU A 297 14.25 12.39 -18.14
CA GLU A 297 15.32 13.09 -18.85
C GLU A 297 16.21 13.88 -17.89
N HIS A 298 15.62 14.63 -16.95
CA HIS A 298 16.36 15.40 -15.95
C HIS A 298 17.23 14.49 -15.06
N MET A 299 16.66 13.40 -14.53
CA MET A 299 17.36 12.42 -13.69
C MET A 299 18.55 11.80 -14.40
N LYS A 300 18.38 11.39 -15.67
CA LYS A 300 19.44 10.81 -16.48
C LYS A 300 20.55 11.82 -16.78
N ALA A 301 20.17 13.07 -17.07
CA ALA A 301 21.15 14.14 -17.32
C ALA A 301 21.97 14.51 -16.09
N LYS A 302 21.42 14.36 -14.88
CA LYS A 302 22.13 14.58 -13.61
C LYS A 302 23.25 13.57 -13.39
N GLY A 303 23.02 12.31 -13.77
CA GLY A 303 23.96 11.21 -13.56
C GLY A 303 24.09 10.77 -12.09
N GLY A 304 24.81 9.67 -11.86
CA GLY A 304 24.93 9.10 -10.52
C GLY A 304 23.60 8.58 -9.95
N VAL A 305 22.73 8.12 -10.84
CA VAL A 305 21.38 7.63 -10.54
C VAL A 305 21.31 6.14 -10.80
N TRP A 306 20.78 5.39 -9.86
CA TRP A 306 20.35 4.03 -10.06
C TRP A 306 18.83 3.97 -10.14
N PHE A 307 18.29 3.49 -11.25
CA PHE A 307 16.87 3.18 -11.40
C PHE A 307 16.66 1.72 -11.04
N GLY A 308 15.79 1.43 -10.10
CA GLY A 308 15.50 0.08 -9.64
C GLY A 308 13.99 -0.14 -9.39
N THR A 309 13.62 -1.42 -9.26
CA THR A 309 12.31 -1.79 -8.71
C THR A 309 12.35 -1.73 -7.18
N HIS A 310 11.17 -1.74 -6.55
CA HIS A 310 11.10 -1.80 -5.08
C HIS A 310 11.69 -3.10 -4.54
N GLU A 311 11.46 -4.23 -5.23
CA GLU A 311 12.08 -5.51 -4.87
C GLU A 311 13.60 -5.44 -4.90
N GLU A 312 14.19 -4.89 -5.96
CA GLU A 312 15.63 -4.73 -6.08
C GLU A 312 16.20 -3.83 -4.98
N ALA A 313 15.52 -2.71 -4.69
CA ALA A 313 15.92 -1.81 -3.62
C ALA A 313 15.83 -2.48 -2.24
N ALA A 314 14.74 -3.18 -1.96
CA ALA A 314 14.56 -3.89 -0.68
C ALA A 314 15.62 -4.98 -0.49
N LEU A 315 15.93 -5.77 -1.52
CA LEU A 315 16.99 -6.77 -1.48
C LEU A 315 18.35 -6.13 -1.22
N TYR A 316 18.64 -5.02 -1.91
CA TYR A 316 19.91 -4.32 -1.77
C TYR A 316 20.09 -3.75 -0.35
N VAL A 317 19.12 -3.03 0.17
CA VAL A 317 19.24 -2.44 1.53
C VAL A 317 19.28 -3.52 2.61
N ARG A 318 18.58 -4.65 2.44
CA ARG A 318 18.69 -5.80 3.35
C ARG A 318 20.09 -6.39 3.36
N GLU A 319 20.70 -6.55 2.18
CA GLU A 319 22.06 -7.05 2.04
C GLU A 319 23.06 -6.12 2.73
N GLN A 320 23.00 -4.80 2.42
CA GLN A 320 23.88 -3.79 3.03
C GLN A 320 23.73 -3.69 4.54
N ALA A 321 22.51 -3.89 5.04
CA ALA A 321 22.20 -3.84 6.47
C ALA A 321 22.46 -5.18 7.21
N GLY A 322 22.89 -6.24 6.52
CA GLY A 322 23.12 -7.56 7.10
C GLY A 322 21.83 -8.25 7.59
N MET A 323 20.71 -8.03 6.90
CA MET A 323 19.38 -8.58 7.26
C MET A 323 19.05 -9.89 6.51
N ASN A 324 20.03 -10.57 5.94
CA ASN A 324 19.83 -11.74 5.06
C ASN A 324 19.81 -13.09 5.78
N GLU A 325 19.56 -13.12 7.11
CA GLU A 325 19.41 -14.38 7.88
C GLU A 325 17.94 -14.65 8.23
#